data_538ec984594df9138d3fced8633a500b
#
_entry.id   538ec984594df9138d3fced8633a500b
#
_cell.length_a   1.000
_cell.length_b   1.000
_cell.length_c   1.000
_cell.angle_alpha   90.00
_cell.angle_beta   90.00
_cell.angle_gamma   90.00
#
_symmetry.space_group_name_H-M   'P 1'
#
loop_
_entity.id
_entity.type
_entity.pdbx_description
1 polymer ?
#
loop_
_entity_poly.entity_id
_entity_poly.type
_entity_poly.pdbx_seq_one_letter_code
_entity_poly.pdbx_strand_id
1 'polypeptide(L)'
;SHWNAAEMGPHRDIMGDLLVEAERAGMTLGASSHRVEHWWFLGHGQEFDSDIKQPMHLGDYAWPAMPERENQDLFSEPMPTDEFLTDWLLRCCEIVDRYHPRILYFDWWIQHSAVKPYLQRFAAYYFNVMESRGGCVINYKHDAFPFGSGVPDIERGQFAEAKPFL
;
A
#
# COMPACT_ATOMS: atom_id res chain seq x y z
N SER A 1 -0.71 -12.37 -7.22
CA SER A 1 -1.91 -12.84 -6.49
C SER A 1 -2.98 -13.31 -7.46
N HIS A 2 -3.66 -14.41 -7.15
CA HIS A 2 -4.85 -14.86 -7.89
C HIS A 2 -6.05 -13.91 -7.69
N TRP A 3 -6.02 -13.15 -6.62
CA TRP A 3 -7.06 -12.19 -6.25
C TRP A 3 -6.82 -10.85 -6.95
N ASN A 4 -7.08 -10.82 -8.24
CA ASN A 4 -7.00 -9.61 -9.06
C ASN A 4 -8.14 -9.59 -10.08
N ALA A 5 -8.51 -8.42 -10.55
CA ALA A 5 -9.66 -8.22 -11.43
C ALA A 5 -9.48 -8.83 -12.84
N ALA A 6 -8.25 -9.17 -13.24
CA ALA A 6 -8.00 -9.83 -14.51
C ALA A 6 -8.31 -11.34 -14.47
N GLU A 7 -8.07 -11.97 -13.30
CA GLU A 7 -8.34 -13.41 -13.11
C GLU A 7 -9.71 -13.69 -12.48
N MET A 8 -10.26 -12.73 -11.74
CA MET A 8 -11.52 -12.86 -10.99
C MET A 8 -12.51 -11.76 -11.31
N GLY A 9 -13.78 -12.02 -11.11
CA GLY A 9 -14.84 -11.03 -11.30
C GLY A 9 -14.97 -10.56 -12.74
N PRO A 10 -14.63 -9.31 -13.07
CA PRO A 10 -14.85 -8.75 -14.40
C PRO A 10 -13.88 -9.27 -15.48
N HIS A 11 -12.84 -10.02 -15.12
CA HIS A 11 -11.80 -10.54 -16.01
C HIS A 11 -11.16 -9.48 -16.91
N ARG A 12 -10.82 -8.32 -16.32
CA ARG A 12 -10.18 -7.20 -17.05
C ARG A 12 -9.27 -6.40 -16.12
N ASP A 13 -8.29 -5.72 -16.71
CA ASP A 13 -7.41 -4.81 -15.99
C ASP A 13 -8.11 -3.47 -15.73
N ILE A 14 -8.87 -3.40 -14.63
CA ILE A 14 -9.64 -2.21 -14.26
C ILE A 14 -8.76 -0.97 -14.09
N MET A 15 -7.55 -1.13 -13.52
CA MET A 15 -6.63 0.01 -13.34
C MET A 15 -6.12 0.52 -14.70
N GLY A 16 -5.80 -0.38 -15.62
CA GLY A 16 -5.41 -0.02 -16.98
C GLY A 16 -6.53 0.68 -17.75
N ASP A 17 -7.77 0.19 -17.62
CA ASP A 17 -8.93 0.82 -18.23
C ASP A 17 -9.18 2.23 -17.68
N LEU A 18 -9.07 2.40 -16.35
CA LEU A 18 -9.20 3.70 -15.70
C LEU A 18 -8.09 4.67 -16.11
N LEU A 19 -6.86 4.19 -16.29
CA LEU A 19 -5.76 5.02 -16.79
C LEU A 19 -6.07 5.61 -18.17
N VAL A 20 -6.53 4.77 -19.10
CA VAL A 20 -6.90 5.21 -20.46
C VAL A 20 -8.00 6.26 -20.43
N GLU A 21 -9.03 6.06 -19.62
CA GLU A 21 -10.15 7.01 -19.55
C GLU A 21 -9.77 8.30 -18.78
N ALA A 22 -8.91 8.20 -17.77
CA ALA A 22 -8.38 9.38 -17.08
C ALA A 22 -7.56 10.26 -18.05
N GLU A 23 -6.68 9.65 -18.85
CA GLU A 23 -5.90 10.36 -19.86
C GLU A 23 -6.80 11.06 -20.89
N ARG A 24 -7.86 10.38 -21.38
CA ARG A 24 -8.85 10.97 -22.30
C ARG A 24 -9.59 12.15 -21.69
N ALA A 25 -9.86 12.09 -20.40
CA ALA A 25 -10.53 13.16 -19.66
C ALA A 25 -9.59 14.29 -19.20
N GLY A 26 -8.29 14.20 -19.50
CA GLY A 26 -7.28 15.14 -19.00
C GLY A 26 -7.05 15.06 -17.50
N MET A 27 -7.37 13.93 -16.89
CA MET A 27 -7.21 13.65 -15.45
C MET A 27 -5.91 12.91 -15.19
N THR A 28 -5.43 13.03 -13.96
CA THR A 28 -4.23 12.31 -13.49
C THR A 28 -4.63 11.11 -12.65
N LEU A 29 -4.09 9.94 -12.96
CA LEU A 29 -4.33 8.73 -12.18
C LEU A 29 -3.56 8.76 -10.86
N GLY A 30 -4.27 8.49 -9.76
CA GLY A 30 -3.71 8.10 -8.48
C GLY A 30 -4.03 6.65 -8.16
N ALA A 31 -3.26 6.07 -7.24
CA ALA A 31 -3.49 4.73 -6.73
C ALA A 31 -3.30 4.67 -5.22
N SER A 32 -3.85 3.66 -4.57
CA SER A 32 -3.62 3.38 -3.16
C SER A 32 -3.17 1.94 -2.96
N SER A 33 -2.35 1.71 -1.95
CA SER A 33 -1.92 0.37 -1.56
C SER A 33 -2.30 0.13 -0.10
N HIS A 34 -3.17 -0.85 0.12
CA HIS A 34 -3.62 -1.31 1.44
C HIS A 34 -3.02 -2.68 1.81
N ARG A 35 -2.01 -3.15 1.07
CA ARG A 35 -1.45 -4.49 1.25
C ARG A 35 -0.76 -4.68 2.60
N VAL A 36 -0.15 -3.64 3.16
CA VAL A 36 0.55 -3.74 4.45
C VAL A 36 -0.42 -4.10 5.58
N GLU A 37 -1.65 -3.65 5.50
CA GLU A 37 -2.71 -3.89 6.48
C GLU A 37 -3.10 -5.37 6.57
N HIS A 38 -2.90 -6.17 5.51
CA HIS A 38 -3.22 -7.59 5.50
C HIS A 38 -2.45 -8.38 6.56
N TRP A 39 -1.28 -7.91 6.99
CA TRP A 39 -0.55 -8.53 8.07
C TRP A 39 -1.35 -8.53 9.39
N TRP A 40 -2.04 -7.43 9.69
CA TRP A 40 -2.71 -7.25 10.97
C TRP A 40 -4.20 -7.57 10.96
N PHE A 41 -4.90 -7.29 9.87
CA PHE A 41 -6.36 -7.33 9.87
C PHE A 41 -7.00 -8.68 9.56
N LEU A 42 -6.37 -9.54 8.82
CA LEU A 42 -7.05 -10.68 8.23
C LEU A 42 -6.96 -11.97 9.04
N GLY A 43 -6.36 -11.94 10.23
CA GLY A 43 -6.25 -13.09 11.12
C GLY A 43 -7.59 -13.67 11.56
N HIS A 44 -8.52 -12.83 11.94
CA HIS A 44 -9.87 -13.22 12.38
C HIS A 44 -10.69 -14.00 11.36
N GLY A 45 -10.42 -13.83 10.09
CA GLY A 45 -11.10 -14.59 9.05
C GLY A 45 -10.97 -16.11 9.17
N GLN A 46 -10.02 -16.58 9.99
CA GLN A 46 -9.83 -18.00 10.28
C GLN A 46 -10.77 -18.54 11.36
N GLU A 47 -11.40 -17.67 12.13
CA GLU A 47 -12.24 -18.03 13.29
C GLU A 47 -13.68 -18.37 12.93
N PHE A 48 -14.09 -18.08 11.69
CA PHE A 48 -15.43 -18.34 11.18
C PHE A 48 -15.39 -18.82 9.74
N ASP A 49 -16.54 -19.18 9.17
CA ASP A 49 -16.63 -19.64 7.79
C ASP A 49 -16.42 -18.48 6.80
N SER A 50 -15.19 -18.33 6.35
CA SER A 50 -14.74 -17.31 5.41
C SER A 50 -13.83 -17.90 4.33
N ASP A 51 -13.41 -17.07 3.38
CA ASP A 51 -12.44 -17.45 2.34
C ASP A 51 -11.00 -17.56 2.87
N ILE A 52 -10.76 -17.13 4.11
CA ILE A 52 -9.44 -17.20 4.74
C ILE A 52 -9.23 -18.58 5.34
N LYS A 53 -8.65 -19.48 4.58
CA LYS A 53 -8.43 -20.89 4.96
C LYS A 53 -6.95 -21.15 5.28
N GLN A 54 -6.72 -22.12 6.17
CA GLN A 54 -5.40 -22.65 6.46
C GLN A 54 -5.15 -23.96 5.69
N PRO A 55 -3.91 -24.22 5.22
CA PRO A 55 -2.78 -23.30 5.21
C PRO A 55 -2.97 -22.20 4.15
N MET A 56 -2.53 -20.98 4.47
CA MET A 56 -2.45 -19.90 3.47
C MET A 56 -1.14 -20.01 2.68
N HIS A 57 -1.21 -19.73 1.39
CA HIS A 57 -0.07 -19.80 0.48
C HIS A 57 0.28 -18.44 -0.09
N LEU A 58 1.52 -18.29 -0.53
CA LEU A 58 1.94 -17.11 -1.27
C LEU A 58 1.01 -16.90 -2.48
N GLY A 59 0.45 -15.72 -2.58
CA GLY A 59 -0.52 -15.37 -3.63
C GLY A 59 -1.97 -15.40 -3.18
N ASP A 60 -2.31 -16.04 -2.05
CA ASP A 60 -3.64 -15.96 -1.48
C ASP A 60 -3.94 -14.54 -1.01
N TYR A 61 -5.22 -14.16 -1.01
CA TYR A 61 -5.63 -12.80 -0.67
C TYR A 61 -5.15 -12.38 0.72
N ALA A 62 -5.37 -13.24 1.71
CA ALA A 62 -5.07 -12.95 3.11
C ALA A 62 -3.64 -13.32 3.54
N TRP A 63 -2.81 -13.86 2.64
CA TRP A 63 -1.46 -14.28 3.00
C TRP A 63 -0.53 -13.09 3.28
N PRO A 64 0.31 -13.18 4.29
CA PRO A 64 0.21 -14.00 5.49
C PRO A 64 -0.53 -13.21 6.57
N ALA A 65 -1.76 -13.60 6.89
CA ALA A 65 -2.45 -12.96 8.01
C ALA A 65 -1.81 -13.35 9.33
N MET A 66 -1.57 -12.37 10.17
CA MET A 66 -1.13 -12.59 11.54
C MET A 66 -2.33 -13.05 12.39
N PRO A 67 -2.16 -13.98 13.34
CA PRO A 67 -3.15 -14.25 14.36
C PRO A 67 -3.50 -12.95 15.10
N GLU A 68 -4.79 -12.69 15.31
CA GLU A 68 -5.20 -11.50 16.01
C GLU A 68 -4.75 -11.49 17.47
N ARG A 69 -4.47 -10.32 17.97
CA ARG A 69 -4.05 -10.09 19.35
C ARG A 69 -5.06 -9.19 20.05
N GLU A 70 -5.21 -9.38 21.35
CA GLU A 70 -6.00 -8.50 22.22
C GLU A 70 -5.50 -7.04 22.19
N ASN A 71 -4.22 -6.86 21.88
CA ASN A 71 -3.56 -5.57 21.85
C ASN A 71 -2.88 -5.36 20.50
N GLN A 72 -3.52 -4.64 19.58
CA GLN A 72 -2.96 -4.29 18.27
C GLN A 72 -1.97 -3.14 18.40
N ASP A 73 -0.90 -3.35 19.13
CA ASP A 73 0.19 -2.42 19.19
C ASP A 73 1.00 -2.47 17.89
N LEU A 74 1.16 -1.33 17.24
CA LEU A 74 1.94 -1.17 16.01
C LEU A 74 3.43 -1.54 16.15
N PHE A 75 3.90 -1.73 17.36
CA PHE A 75 5.31 -1.97 17.68
C PHE A 75 5.56 -3.34 18.30
N SER A 76 4.50 -4.14 18.51
CA SER A 76 4.62 -5.45 19.14
C SER A 76 4.85 -6.59 18.15
N GLU A 77 5.46 -7.66 18.63
CA GLU A 77 5.62 -8.91 17.90
C GLU A 77 4.26 -9.63 17.66
N PRO A 78 4.13 -10.42 16.56
CA PRO A 78 5.16 -10.67 15.57
C PRO A 78 5.28 -9.52 14.55
N MET A 79 6.53 -9.14 14.29
CA MET A 79 6.83 -8.20 13.22
C MET A 79 6.51 -8.81 11.85
N PRO A 80 6.12 -8.01 10.85
CA PRO A 80 6.02 -8.48 9.47
C PRO A 80 7.32 -9.12 9.00
N THR A 81 7.20 -10.28 8.35
CA THR A 81 8.36 -10.99 7.84
C THR A 81 8.99 -10.28 6.64
N ASP A 82 10.29 -10.48 6.41
CA ASP A 82 10.97 -9.97 5.23
C ASP A 82 10.35 -10.48 3.93
N GLU A 83 9.81 -11.70 3.92
CA GLU A 83 9.10 -12.26 2.79
C GLU A 83 7.83 -11.45 2.47
N PHE A 84 7.02 -11.16 3.48
CA PHE A 84 5.83 -10.32 3.32
C PHE A 84 6.18 -8.90 2.87
N LEU A 85 7.18 -8.28 3.49
CA LEU A 85 7.59 -6.93 3.15
C LEU A 85 8.20 -6.84 1.75
N THR A 86 8.88 -7.90 1.32
CA THR A 86 9.36 -8.01 -0.08
C THR A 86 8.20 -8.14 -1.06
N ASP A 87 7.20 -8.98 -0.76
CA ASP A 87 5.97 -9.09 -1.57
C ASP A 87 5.23 -7.74 -1.65
N TRP A 88 5.10 -7.04 -0.53
CA TRP A 88 4.54 -5.70 -0.49
C TRP A 88 5.30 -4.72 -1.42
N LEU A 89 6.62 -4.68 -1.30
CA LEU A 89 7.47 -3.81 -2.12
C LEU A 89 7.31 -4.10 -3.61
N LEU A 90 7.38 -5.38 -4.00
CA LEU A 90 7.25 -5.80 -5.40
C LEU A 90 5.89 -5.45 -5.99
N ARG A 91 4.80 -5.58 -5.23
CA ARG A 91 3.46 -5.16 -5.66
C ARG A 91 3.36 -3.66 -5.85
N CYS A 92 3.97 -2.87 -4.96
CA CYS A 92 4.01 -1.42 -5.12
C CYS A 92 4.83 -1.01 -6.37
N CYS A 93 5.95 -1.67 -6.62
CA CYS A 93 6.74 -1.46 -7.83
C CYS A 93 5.95 -1.86 -9.10
N GLU A 94 5.21 -2.98 -9.06
CA GLU A 94 4.34 -3.40 -10.18
C GLU A 94 3.28 -2.34 -10.52
N ILE A 95 2.66 -1.71 -9.51
CA ILE A 95 1.71 -0.61 -9.73
C ILE A 95 2.40 0.56 -10.43
N VAL A 96 3.61 0.91 -10.01
CA VAL A 96 4.39 1.98 -10.63
C VAL A 96 4.72 1.65 -12.09
N ASP A 97 5.20 0.44 -12.36
CA ASP A 97 5.64 0.01 -13.70
C ASP A 97 4.48 -0.05 -14.70
N ARG A 98 3.32 -0.51 -14.24
CA ARG A 98 2.17 -0.72 -15.12
C ARG A 98 1.36 0.54 -15.38
N TYR A 99 1.16 1.35 -14.34
CA TYR A 99 0.17 2.43 -14.40
C TYR A 99 0.74 3.82 -14.21
N HIS A 100 2.00 3.95 -13.80
CA HIS A 100 2.69 5.23 -13.60
C HIS A 100 1.84 6.26 -12.83
N PRO A 101 1.24 5.89 -11.68
CA PRO A 101 0.37 6.81 -10.95
C PRO A 101 1.17 8.05 -10.51
N ARG A 102 0.55 9.23 -10.59
CA ARG A 102 1.18 10.48 -10.14
C ARG A 102 1.08 10.67 -8.64
N ILE A 103 0.15 9.98 -8.00
CA ILE A 103 -0.04 9.95 -6.56
C ILE A 103 -0.14 8.49 -6.14
N LEU A 104 0.64 8.07 -5.15
CA LEU A 104 0.46 6.79 -4.50
C LEU A 104 0.21 7.00 -3.01
N TYR A 105 -0.92 6.49 -2.54
CA TYR A 105 -1.37 6.61 -1.16
C TYR A 105 -1.11 5.34 -0.37
N PHE A 106 -0.62 5.50 0.87
CA PHE A 106 -0.45 4.45 1.86
C PHE A 106 -1.26 4.77 3.11
N ASP A 107 -2.05 3.81 3.55
CA ASP A 107 -2.89 3.91 4.73
C ASP A 107 -2.19 3.34 5.99
N TRP A 108 -2.95 2.88 6.96
CA TRP A 108 -2.51 2.47 8.29
C TRP A 108 -1.40 1.41 8.29
N TRP A 109 -0.70 1.29 9.40
CA TRP A 109 0.49 0.46 9.65
C TRP A 109 1.68 0.71 8.74
N ILE A 110 1.56 1.57 7.77
CA ILE A 110 2.69 1.93 6.90
C ILE A 110 3.85 2.56 7.70
N GLN A 111 3.54 3.21 8.85
CA GLN A 111 4.54 3.80 9.74
C GLN A 111 5.31 2.79 10.60
N HIS A 112 4.90 1.49 10.59
CA HIS A 112 5.56 0.47 11.39
C HIS A 112 7.06 0.40 11.10
N SER A 113 7.88 0.25 12.16
CA SER A 113 9.34 0.31 12.05
C SER A 113 9.93 -0.70 11.07
N ALA A 114 9.37 -1.93 11.00
CA ALA A 114 9.80 -2.96 10.06
C ALA A 114 9.57 -2.57 8.59
N VAL A 115 8.59 -1.71 8.30
CA VAL A 115 8.28 -1.27 6.93
C VAL A 115 9.23 -0.17 6.46
N LYS A 116 9.77 0.65 7.36
CA LYS A 116 10.58 1.84 7.01
C LYS A 116 11.74 1.58 6.04
N PRO A 117 12.55 0.53 6.16
CA PRO A 117 13.59 0.23 5.17
C PRO A 117 13.05 -0.07 3.77
N TYR A 118 11.88 -0.68 3.70
CA TYR A 118 11.19 -0.98 2.44
C TYR A 118 10.54 0.27 1.83
N LEU A 119 10.02 1.19 2.66
CA LEU A 119 9.54 2.49 2.21
C LEU A 119 10.64 3.32 1.56
N GLN A 120 11.84 3.32 2.12
CA GLN A 120 12.98 4.01 1.52
C GLN A 120 13.33 3.47 0.14
N ARG A 121 13.37 2.13 -0.01
CA ARG A 121 13.61 1.46 -1.29
C ARG A 121 12.51 1.78 -2.30
N PHE A 122 11.26 1.72 -1.86
CA PHE A 122 10.11 2.06 -2.69
C PHE A 122 10.15 3.52 -3.15
N ALA A 123 10.38 4.48 -2.25
CA ALA A 123 10.44 5.88 -2.57
C ALA A 123 11.56 6.18 -3.59
N ALA A 124 12.74 5.62 -3.38
CA ALA A 124 13.85 5.76 -4.33
C ALA A 124 13.48 5.22 -5.73
N TYR A 125 12.85 4.04 -5.78
CA TYR A 125 12.38 3.46 -7.02
C TYR A 125 11.33 4.35 -7.71
N TYR A 126 10.29 4.71 -6.99
CA TYR A 126 9.15 5.45 -7.51
C TYR A 126 9.55 6.84 -8.03
N PHE A 127 10.34 7.59 -7.27
CA PHE A 127 10.80 8.90 -7.70
C PHE A 127 11.70 8.81 -8.94
N ASN A 128 12.61 7.84 -9.00
CA ASN A 128 13.48 7.64 -10.16
C ASN A 128 12.69 7.28 -11.43
N VAL A 129 11.73 6.35 -11.32
CA VAL A 129 10.89 5.95 -12.47
C VAL A 129 10.03 7.13 -12.96
N MET A 130 9.54 7.94 -12.05
CA MET A 130 8.60 9.02 -12.36
C MET A 130 9.28 10.36 -12.69
N GLU A 131 10.57 10.51 -12.48
CA GLU A 131 11.30 11.75 -12.77
C GLU A 131 11.11 12.20 -14.22
N SER A 132 11.38 11.33 -15.19
CA SER A 132 11.22 11.60 -16.63
C SER A 132 9.77 11.74 -17.09
N ARG A 133 8.81 11.38 -16.23
CA ARG A 133 7.36 11.39 -16.49
C ARG A 133 6.64 12.60 -15.87
N GLY A 134 7.41 13.57 -15.36
CA GLY A 134 6.87 14.79 -14.74
C GLY A 134 6.66 14.71 -13.24
N GLY A 135 7.30 13.74 -12.58
CA GLY A 135 7.32 13.57 -11.13
C GLY A 135 6.09 12.87 -10.55
N CYS A 136 6.12 12.64 -9.25
CA CYS A 136 5.06 11.98 -8.50
C CYS A 136 5.03 12.45 -7.05
N VAL A 137 4.00 12.03 -6.31
CA VAL A 137 3.81 12.32 -4.89
C VAL A 137 3.46 11.04 -4.15
N ILE A 138 4.09 10.84 -2.99
CA ILE A 138 3.65 9.87 -1.99
C ILE A 138 2.75 10.58 -1.00
N ASN A 139 1.53 10.07 -0.80
CA ASN A 139 0.63 10.49 0.26
C ASN A 139 0.56 9.38 1.32
N TYR A 140 0.68 9.71 2.60
CA TYR A 140 0.89 8.70 3.65
C TYR A 140 0.30 9.09 4.99
N LYS A 141 0.03 8.08 5.83
CA LYS A 141 -0.41 8.24 7.22
C LYS A 141 0.77 8.39 8.18
N HIS A 142 0.52 9.16 9.22
CA HIS A 142 1.38 9.33 10.39
C HIS A 142 2.81 9.79 10.04
N ASP A 143 3.81 9.15 10.61
CA ASP A 143 5.26 9.44 10.45
C ASP A 143 5.97 8.42 9.54
N ALA A 144 5.25 7.83 8.58
CA ALA A 144 5.80 6.80 7.71
C ALA A 144 7.03 7.28 6.93
N PHE A 145 7.01 8.54 6.50
CA PHE A 145 8.12 9.18 5.78
C PHE A 145 8.62 10.43 6.52
N PRO A 146 9.87 10.82 6.31
CA PRO A 146 10.37 12.09 6.80
C PRO A 146 9.58 13.26 6.23
N PHE A 147 9.43 14.32 7.02
CA PHE A 147 8.76 15.54 6.57
C PHE A 147 9.41 16.10 5.29
N GLY A 148 8.60 16.47 4.31
CA GLY A 148 9.06 17.00 3.03
C GLY A 148 9.34 15.94 1.96
N SER A 149 9.32 14.65 2.29
CA SER A 149 9.47 13.57 1.30
C SER A 149 8.15 13.10 0.66
N GLY A 150 7.03 13.64 1.09
CA GLY A 150 5.70 13.36 0.59
C GLY A 150 4.67 14.22 1.30
N VAL A 151 3.39 13.95 1.07
CA VAL A 151 2.26 14.67 1.68
C VAL A 151 1.62 13.81 2.76
N PRO A 152 1.68 14.23 4.03
CA PRO A 152 0.98 13.50 5.09
C PRO A 152 -0.53 13.64 4.94
N ASP A 153 -1.26 12.55 5.19
CA ASP A 153 -2.71 12.55 5.23
C ASP A 153 -3.21 13.05 6.60
N ILE A 154 -4.17 13.96 6.57
CA ILE A 154 -4.82 14.51 7.76
C ILE A 154 -6.29 14.10 7.75
N GLU A 155 -6.54 12.93 8.28
CA GLU A 155 -7.90 12.44 8.47
C GLU A 155 -8.43 12.88 9.85
N ARG A 156 -9.60 13.51 9.91
CA ARG A 156 -10.28 13.89 11.16
C ARG A 156 -9.48 14.80 12.10
N GLY A 157 -8.61 15.62 11.58
CA GLY A 157 -7.82 16.50 12.41
C GLY A 157 -7.13 17.61 11.65
N GLN A 158 -6.32 18.32 12.36
CA GLN A 158 -5.41 19.33 11.81
C GLN A 158 -4.08 19.22 12.55
N PHE A 159 -3.01 19.67 11.93
CA PHE A 159 -1.74 19.74 12.62
C PHE A 159 -1.82 20.70 13.81
N ALA A 160 -1.18 20.33 14.92
CA ALA A 160 -1.05 21.21 16.08
C ALA A 160 -0.28 22.48 15.77
N GLU A 161 0.60 22.43 14.76
CA GLU A 161 1.42 23.54 14.30
C GLU A 161 1.33 23.68 12.77
N ALA A 162 1.45 24.89 12.27
CA ALA A 162 1.54 25.13 10.83
C ALA A 162 2.81 24.48 10.25
N LYS A 163 2.63 23.75 9.17
CA LYS A 163 3.75 23.17 8.40
C LYS A 163 4.09 24.11 7.25
N PRO A 164 5.34 24.56 7.10
CA PRO A 164 5.69 25.64 6.16
C PRO A 164 5.55 25.29 4.68
N PHE A 165 5.25 24.02 4.35
CA PHE A 165 5.17 23.55 2.96
C PHE A 165 3.92 22.69 2.68
N LEU A 166 2.85 22.90 3.41
CA LEU A 166 1.55 22.30 3.16
C LEU A 166 0.58 23.35 2.64
#